data_fa1c5206cdc1af221b93b24930be1742
#
_entry.id   fa1c5206cdc1af221b93b24930be1742
#
_cell.length_a   1.000
_cell.length_b   1.000
_cell.length_c   1.000
_cell.angle_alpha   90.00
_cell.angle_beta   90.00
_cell.angle_gamma   90.00
#
_symmetry.space_group_name_H-M   'P 1'
#
loop_
_entity.id
_entity.type
_entity.pdbx_description
1 polymer ?
#
loop_
_entity_poly.entity_id
_entity_poly.type
_entity_poly.pdbx_seq_one_letter_code
_entity_poly.pdbx_strand_id
1 'polypeptide(L)'
;MTAFAFGQETAPFALEKPNPWKPTWELTLRGDRLADPGEYSESFRRSGVQLRLKWTWDLDVLQLEAGTRSAVGSDSNRDNSPRWDQQPSNGSQLDVALARASWAAPSSYGTLTLGLQPNGLVSSQALWDKDLRFQGAGGTAGLRGTDGLFQEAGFRMAVGRVRNLLGGKNNLAAGQFVLRLDTGPFSWLAHADHWNLSWDAGEERLFPLPGHHGELRQKMKLAATGATGTWHAAFPLEVRWFKSRNQETRQTSEEFQAIAGSRERVYWPELAFTWQRLSSTGTLYPLNGDEWWFYRSARGPRVDLSLPLPGNWVASLVYLRQRLDRDDYQVTRTMVVLVKRF
;
A
#
# COMPACT_ATOMS: atom_id res chain seq x y z
N MET A 1 -17.08 -14.02 -10.16
CA MET A 1 -15.64 -14.19 -9.88
C MET A 1 -15.05 -12.84 -9.55
N THR A 2 -14.77 -12.59 -8.30
CA THR A 2 -14.34 -11.27 -7.80
C THR A 2 -12.81 -11.29 -7.72
N ALA A 3 -12.18 -10.42 -8.49
CA ALA A 3 -10.72 -10.27 -8.47
C ALA A 3 -10.32 -9.53 -7.20
N PHE A 4 -9.71 -10.23 -6.26
CA PHE A 4 -9.07 -9.59 -5.11
C PHE A 4 -7.75 -8.98 -5.55
N ALA A 5 -7.70 -7.66 -5.64
CA ALA A 5 -6.46 -6.94 -5.77
C ALA A 5 -5.85 -6.77 -4.38
N PHE A 6 -4.62 -7.19 -4.21
CA PHE A 6 -3.83 -6.92 -3.03
C PHE A 6 -3.76 -5.43 -2.74
N GLY A 7 -4.29 -5.01 -1.61
CA GLY A 7 -4.17 -3.63 -1.14
C GLY A 7 -4.90 -2.58 -1.98
N GLN A 8 -5.60 -2.96 -3.03
CA GLN A 8 -6.52 -2.08 -3.74
C GLN A 8 -7.95 -2.49 -3.42
N GLU A 9 -8.76 -1.50 -3.17
CA GLU A 9 -10.18 -1.53 -2.91
C GLU A 9 -10.90 -2.53 -3.80
N THR A 10 -11.33 -3.64 -3.23
CA THR A 10 -12.36 -4.45 -3.84
C THR A 10 -13.69 -3.87 -3.40
N ALA A 11 -14.38 -3.21 -4.29
CA ALA A 11 -15.79 -2.94 -4.12
C ALA A 11 -16.57 -4.21 -4.52
N PRO A 12 -17.22 -4.89 -3.60
CA PRO A 12 -17.99 -6.10 -3.89
C PRO A 12 -19.46 -5.79 -4.24
N PHE A 13 -19.76 -4.57 -4.60
CA PHE A 13 -21.10 -4.25 -5.09
C PHE A 13 -21.08 -4.19 -6.60
N ALA A 14 -22.04 -4.87 -7.24
CA ALA A 14 -22.36 -4.64 -8.66
C ALA A 14 -22.66 -3.14 -8.81
N LEU A 15 -21.60 -2.38 -9.07
CA LEU A 15 -21.70 -0.96 -9.31
C LEU A 15 -22.48 -0.81 -10.61
N GLU A 16 -23.61 -0.14 -10.56
CA GLU A 16 -24.14 0.56 -11.72
C GLU A 16 -22.97 1.21 -12.44
N LYS A 17 -22.92 1.12 -13.78
CA LYS A 17 -21.86 1.79 -14.56
C LYS A 17 -21.69 3.19 -13.99
N PRO A 18 -20.52 3.56 -13.49
CA PRO A 18 -20.34 4.81 -12.80
C PRO A 18 -20.77 5.94 -13.74
N ASN A 19 -21.68 6.77 -13.29
CA ASN A 19 -22.04 7.96 -14.04
C ASN A 19 -20.76 8.82 -14.14
N PRO A 20 -20.22 9.06 -15.35
CA PRO A 20 -18.94 9.74 -15.52
C PRO A 20 -18.91 11.16 -14.93
N TRP A 21 -20.06 11.72 -14.65
CA TRP A 21 -20.21 13.06 -14.06
C TRP A 21 -20.37 13.05 -12.53
N LYS A 22 -20.55 11.86 -11.92
CA LYS A 22 -20.62 11.72 -10.46
C LYS A 22 -19.31 11.14 -9.95
N PRO A 23 -18.56 11.87 -9.10
CA PRO A 23 -17.36 11.30 -8.48
C PRO A 23 -17.76 10.22 -7.49
N THR A 24 -16.93 9.19 -7.39
CA THR A 24 -16.87 8.36 -6.18
C THR A 24 -16.10 9.13 -5.13
N TRP A 25 -16.48 9.03 -3.87
CA TRP A 25 -15.78 9.72 -2.81
C TRP A 25 -15.65 8.86 -1.55
N GLU A 26 -14.59 9.11 -0.83
CA GLU A 26 -14.26 8.44 0.41
C GLU A 26 -13.91 9.49 1.47
N LEU A 27 -14.57 9.41 2.61
CA LEU A 27 -14.27 10.21 3.80
C LEU A 27 -13.57 9.32 4.82
N THR A 28 -12.41 9.74 5.28
CA THR A 28 -11.64 9.06 6.33
C THR A 28 -11.47 9.98 7.52
N LEU A 29 -11.87 9.51 8.70
CA LEU A 29 -11.57 10.11 9.99
C LEU A 29 -10.51 9.26 10.67
N ARG A 30 -9.45 9.87 11.20
CA ARG A 30 -8.34 9.14 11.82
C ARG A 30 -7.93 9.78 13.13
N GLY A 31 -7.76 8.97 14.16
CA GLY A 31 -7.05 9.31 15.39
C GLY A 31 -5.87 8.37 15.58
N ASP A 32 -4.72 8.89 16.00
CA ASP A 32 -3.48 8.14 16.06
C ASP A 32 -2.63 8.61 17.24
N ARG A 33 -2.06 7.66 17.98
CA ARG A 33 -1.16 7.92 19.10
C ARG A 33 0.03 6.98 19.02
N LEU A 34 1.22 7.56 19.04
CA LEU A 34 2.49 6.88 19.24
C LEU A 34 2.96 7.14 20.67
N ALA A 35 3.34 6.09 21.38
CA ALA A 35 3.91 6.17 22.74
C ALA A 35 5.26 5.46 22.78
N ASP A 36 6.12 5.91 23.67
CA ASP A 36 7.46 5.38 23.95
C ASP A 36 8.37 5.20 22.73
N PRO A 37 8.60 6.24 21.94
CA PRO A 37 9.50 6.15 20.80
C PRO A 37 10.99 6.17 21.18
N GLY A 38 11.34 6.25 22.46
CA GLY A 38 12.70 6.36 22.97
C GLY A 38 13.30 7.78 22.84
N GLU A 39 14.60 7.90 23.11
CA GLU A 39 15.31 9.19 23.07
C GLU A 39 15.33 9.88 21.70
N TYR A 40 15.03 9.14 20.64
CA TYR A 40 15.23 9.56 19.26
C TYR A 40 13.96 9.98 18.52
N SER A 41 12.82 9.97 19.19
CA SER A 41 11.56 10.40 18.60
C SER A 41 10.61 10.83 19.70
N GLU A 42 9.83 11.85 19.44
CA GLU A 42 8.83 12.31 20.38
C GLU A 42 7.54 11.52 20.22
N SER A 43 6.88 11.23 21.32
CA SER A 43 5.52 10.69 21.28
C SER A 43 4.62 11.70 20.56
N PHE A 44 3.73 11.22 19.69
CA PHE A 44 2.81 12.10 18.99
C PHE A 44 1.36 11.67 19.15
N ARG A 45 0.48 12.63 19.00
CA ARG A 45 -0.95 12.43 18.80
C ARG A 45 -1.35 13.11 17.50
N ARG A 46 -2.08 12.38 16.67
CA ARG A 46 -2.58 12.88 15.40
C ARG A 46 -4.08 12.66 15.30
N SER A 47 -4.78 13.64 14.78
CA SER A 47 -6.18 13.49 14.37
C SER A 47 -6.38 14.20 13.04
N GLY A 48 -7.23 13.68 12.20
CA GLY A 48 -7.47 14.28 10.90
C GLY A 48 -8.68 13.74 10.18
N VAL A 49 -9.08 14.52 9.20
CA VAL A 49 -10.13 14.20 8.25
C VAL A 49 -9.52 14.25 6.85
N GLN A 50 -9.78 13.24 6.05
CA GLN A 50 -9.35 13.18 4.66
C GLN A 50 -10.56 12.95 3.77
N LEU A 51 -10.64 13.67 2.67
CA LEU A 51 -11.63 13.48 1.60
C LEU A 51 -10.91 13.15 0.31
N ARG A 52 -11.32 12.07 -0.33
CA ARG A 52 -10.89 11.70 -1.69
C ARG A 52 -12.09 11.80 -2.62
N LEU A 53 -11.87 12.38 -3.78
CA LEU A 53 -12.84 12.46 -4.88
C LEU A 53 -12.17 11.86 -6.12
N LYS A 54 -12.89 10.98 -6.83
CA LYS A 54 -12.41 10.37 -8.06
C LYS A 54 -13.52 10.34 -9.12
N TRP A 55 -13.18 10.78 -10.31
CA TRP A 55 -13.98 10.68 -11.53
C TRP A 55 -13.37 9.62 -12.44
N THR A 56 -14.21 8.83 -13.08
CA THR A 56 -13.81 7.79 -14.02
C THR A 56 -14.68 7.91 -15.28
N TRP A 57 -14.05 7.98 -16.43
CA TRP A 57 -14.69 7.99 -17.75
C TRP A 57 -14.27 6.75 -18.51
N ASP A 58 -15.23 5.87 -18.81
CA ASP A 58 -15.01 4.66 -19.59
C ASP A 58 -15.37 4.92 -21.05
N LEU A 59 -14.39 4.82 -21.93
CA LEU A 59 -14.47 5.05 -23.37
C LEU A 59 -14.06 3.75 -24.10
N ASP A 60 -14.84 2.70 -23.95
CA ASP A 60 -14.58 1.34 -24.46
C ASP A 60 -13.21 0.78 -24.01
N VAL A 61 -12.21 0.87 -24.91
CA VAL A 61 -10.85 0.36 -24.63
C VAL A 61 -10.00 1.34 -23.82
N LEU A 62 -10.44 2.58 -23.68
CA LEU A 62 -9.73 3.64 -22.96
C LEU A 62 -10.53 4.08 -21.73
N GLN A 63 -9.88 4.12 -20.59
CA GLN A 63 -10.41 4.67 -19.35
C GLN A 63 -9.57 5.89 -18.93
N LEU A 64 -10.25 6.97 -18.57
CA LEU A 64 -9.62 8.14 -17.98
C LEU A 64 -10.03 8.23 -16.52
N GLU A 65 -9.07 8.52 -15.64
CA GLU A 65 -9.35 8.78 -14.23
C GLU A 65 -8.70 10.11 -13.80
N ALA A 66 -9.44 10.89 -13.02
CA ALA A 66 -8.93 12.06 -12.33
C ALA A 66 -9.45 12.07 -10.90
N GLY A 67 -8.62 12.47 -9.96
CA GLY A 67 -9.03 12.49 -8.56
C GLY A 67 -8.20 13.44 -7.72
N THR A 68 -8.79 13.92 -6.64
CA THR A 68 -8.16 14.80 -5.68
C THR A 68 -8.22 14.21 -4.28
N ARG A 69 -7.27 14.57 -3.47
CA ARG A 69 -7.22 14.24 -2.05
C ARG A 69 -7.00 15.52 -1.25
N SER A 70 -7.89 15.77 -0.30
CA SER A 70 -7.84 16.89 0.61
C SER A 70 -7.78 16.37 2.05
N ALA A 71 -6.98 16.97 2.90
CA ALA A 71 -6.91 16.61 4.31
C ALA A 71 -6.79 17.84 5.19
N VAL A 72 -7.38 17.75 6.38
CA VAL A 72 -7.27 18.72 7.47
C VAL A 72 -7.02 17.93 8.75
N GLY A 73 -6.06 18.37 9.55
CA GLY A 73 -5.77 17.69 10.80
C GLY A 73 -4.74 18.42 11.67
N SER A 74 -4.57 17.87 12.85
CA SER A 74 -3.54 18.29 13.79
C SER A 74 -2.56 17.14 14.03
N ASP A 75 -1.29 17.48 14.12
CA ASP A 75 -0.22 16.58 14.50
C ASP A 75 0.68 17.32 15.47
N SER A 76 0.87 16.79 16.67
CA SER A 76 1.63 17.50 17.71
C SER A 76 3.11 17.70 17.37
N ASN A 77 3.64 16.95 16.37
CA ASN A 77 5.08 16.94 16.10
C ASN A 77 5.46 17.02 14.61
N ARG A 78 4.49 17.13 13.70
CA ARG A 78 4.79 17.14 12.26
C ARG A 78 5.13 18.50 11.66
N ASP A 79 4.97 19.60 12.37
CA ASP A 79 5.29 20.92 11.84
C ASP A 79 6.76 21.04 11.43
N ASN A 80 7.64 20.22 12.01
CA ASN A 80 9.07 20.17 11.73
C ASN A 80 9.53 18.85 11.06
N SER A 81 8.66 17.85 10.90
CA SER A 81 9.04 16.58 10.29
C SER A 81 8.77 16.61 8.80
N PRO A 82 9.68 16.10 8.00
CA PRO A 82 9.43 15.90 6.58
C PRO A 82 8.26 14.96 6.37
N ARG A 83 7.40 15.32 5.44
CA ARG A 83 6.23 14.54 5.07
C ARG A 83 6.65 13.40 4.16
N TRP A 84 6.81 12.24 4.71
CA TRP A 84 7.17 11.03 3.98
C TRP A 84 6.00 10.45 3.20
N ASP A 85 4.81 10.58 3.75
CA ASP A 85 3.59 10.22 3.06
C ASP A 85 3.12 11.38 2.16
N GLN A 86 2.45 11.03 1.10
CA GLN A 86 1.81 12.00 0.22
C GLN A 86 0.50 12.55 0.79
N GLN A 87 0.21 12.28 2.05
CA GLN A 87 -0.98 12.81 2.69
C GLN A 87 -0.70 14.24 3.15
N PRO A 88 -1.38 15.24 2.59
CA PRO A 88 -1.26 16.58 3.12
C PRO A 88 -1.80 16.59 4.55
N SER A 89 -1.02 17.07 5.50
CA SER A 89 -1.54 17.31 6.86
C SER A 89 -2.65 18.35 6.83
N ASN A 90 -2.50 19.38 5.99
CA ASN A 90 -3.51 20.38 5.68
C ASN A 90 -3.35 20.78 4.22
N GLY A 91 -4.39 20.67 3.42
CA GLY A 91 -4.37 21.06 2.02
C GLY A 91 -4.99 20.06 1.07
N SER A 92 -4.85 20.36 -0.21
CA SER A 92 -5.39 19.54 -1.30
C SER A 92 -4.31 19.24 -2.33
N GLN A 93 -4.40 18.07 -2.92
CA GLN A 93 -3.49 17.66 -4.00
C GLN A 93 -4.21 16.78 -5.02
N LEU A 94 -3.64 16.70 -6.22
CA LEU A 94 -4.03 15.74 -7.22
C LEU A 94 -3.62 14.34 -6.74
N ASP A 95 -4.58 13.42 -6.64
CA ASP A 95 -4.35 12.03 -6.18
C ASP A 95 -4.14 11.08 -7.37
N VAL A 96 -4.96 11.21 -8.40
CA VAL A 96 -4.91 10.40 -9.62
C VAL A 96 -5.13 11.30 -10.83
N ALA A 97 -4.38 11.06 -11.90
CA ALA A 97 -4.61 11.64 -13.22
C ALA A 97 -4.00 10.70 -14.26
N LEU A 98 -4.79 9.79 -14.79
CA LEU A 98 -4.28 8.73 -15.66
C LEU A 98 -5.18 8.45 -16.85
N ALA A 99 -4.56 7.90 -17.89
CA ALA A 99 -5.22 7.22 -19.00
C ALA A 99 -4.81 5.74 -18.98
N ARG A 100 -5.78 4.84 -19.11
CA ARG A 100 -5.58 3.40 -19.14
C ARG A 100 -6.21 2.81 -20.40
N ALA A 101 -5.40 2.14 -21.23
CA ALA A 101 -5.87 1.29 -22.30
C ALA A 101 -5.90 -0.17 -21.83
N SER A 102 -6.96 -0.89 -22.17
CA SER A 102 -7.12 -2.29 -21.80
C SER A 102 -7.55 -3.12 -22.99
N TRP A 103 -7.03 -4.34 -23.07
CA TRP A 103 -7.49 -5.32 -24.03
C TRP A 103 -7.66 -6.68 -23.38
N ALA A 104 -8.58 -7.46 -23.86
CA ALA A 104 -8.82 -8.81 -23.39
C ALA A 104 -9.19 -9.72 -24.56
N ALA A 105 -8.59 -10.92 -24.58
CA ALA A 105 -8.95 -12.05 -25.42
C ALA A 105 -9.33 -13.25 -24.52
N PRO A 106 -9.88 -14.33 -25.05
CA PRO A 106 -10.30 -15.46 -24.22
C PRO A 106 -9.21 -15.99 -23.27
N SER A 107 -7.97 -16.08 -23.75
CA SER A 107 -6.82 -16.62 -23.00
C SER A 107 -5.75 -15.62 -22.63
N SER A 108 -5.92 -14.32 -22.97
CA SER A 108 -4.91 -13.30 -22.68
C SER A 108 -5.53 -11.95 -22.34
N TYR A 109 -4.76 -11.11 -21.68
CA TYR A 109 -5.18 -9.76 -21.34
C TYR A 109 -3.98 -8.83 -21.22
N GLY A 110 -4.27 -7.55 -21.25
CA GLY A 110 -3.25 -6.55 -20.92
C GLY A 110 -3.83 -5.19 -20.65
N THR A 111 -3.04 -4.39 -19.96
CA THR A 111 -3.33 -2.99 -19.69
C THR A 111 -2.07 -2.15 -19.84
N LEU A 112 -2.24 -0.93 -20.29
CA LEU A 112 -1.21 0.10 -20.27
C LEU A 112 -1.79 1.33 -19.60
N THR A 113 -1.12 1.86 -18.60
CA THR A 113 -1.56 3.04 -17.84
C THR A 113 -0.48 4.11 -17.91
N LEU A 114 -0.86 5.34 -18.19
CA LEU A 114 0.02 6.50 -18.25
C LEU A 114 -0.52 7.61 -17.34
N GLY A 115 0.36 8.25 -16.57
CA GLY A 115 -0.01 9.39 -15.74
C GLY A 115 0.37 9.25 -14.27
N LEU A 116 -0.32 10.02 -13.41
CA LEU A 116 -0.21 9.94 -11.96
C LEU A 116 -1.13 8.82 -11.46
N GLN A 117 -0.55 7.79 -10.89
CA GLN A 117 -1.25 6.54 -10.59
C GLN A 117 -0.74 5.86 -9.31
N PRO A 118 -1.58 5.03 -8.65
CA PRO A 118 -1.12 4.13 -7.62
C PRO A 118 -0.21 3.04 -8.21
N ASN A 119 0.55 2.37 -7.36
CA ASN A 119 1.31 1.20 -7.76
C ASN A 119 0.36 0.05 -8.10
N GLY A 120 0.42 -0.45 -9.32
CA GLY A 120 -0.38 -1.59 -9.80
C GLY A 120 0.24 -2.97 -9.51
N LEU A 121 1.39 -3.02 -8.82
CA LEU A 121 2.05 -4.26 -8.45
C LEU A 121 1.45 -4.84 -7.16
N VAL A 122 1.45 -6.16 -7.06
CA VAL A 122 1.19 -6.83 -5.78
C VAL A 122 2.36 -6.56 -4.84
N SER A 123 2.11 -5.91 -3.73
CA SER A 123 3.18 -5.58 -2.79
C SER A 123 2.67 -5.57 -1.35
N SER A 124 3.57 -5.82 -0.39
CA SER A 124 3.30 -5.59 1.01
C SER A 124 3.46 -4.10 1.35
N GLN A 125 2.75 -3.64 2.38
CA GLN A 125 2.97 -2.32 2.97
C GLN A 125 4.39 -2.17 3.54
N ALA A 126 5.04 -3.27 3.87
CA ALA A 126 6.45 -3.27 4.24
C ALA A 126 7.37 -2.80 3.10
N LEU A 127 6.93 -2.91 1.86
CA LEU A 127 7.70 -2.48 0.68
C LEU A 127 7.19 -1.16 0.10
N TRP A 128 5.87 -1.00 -0.03
CA TRP A 128 5.25 0.14 -0.70
C TRP A 128 3.99 0.60 0.03
N ASP A 129 3.92 1.90 0.33
CA ASP A 129 2.73 2.50 0.92
C ASP A 129 1.61 2.62 -0.13
N LYS A 130 0.41 2.17 0.23
CA LYS A 130 -0.80 2.25 -0.62
C LYS A 130 -1.18 3.68 -0.99
N ASP A 131 -0.77 4.65 -0.19
CA ASP A 131 -1.08 6.06 -0.39
C ASP A 131 -0.10 6.77 -1.32
N LEU A 132 1.01 6.14 -1.65
CA LEU A 132 1.98 6.67 -2.60
C LEU A 132 1.47 6.62 -4.03
N ARG A 133 1.83 7.63 -4.78
CA ARG A 133 1.56 7.73 -6.22
C ARG A 133 2.88 7.91 -6.98
N PHE A 134 2.93 7.34 -8.16
CA PHE A 134 4.02 7.62 -9.09
C PHE A 134 3.49 8.21 -10.38
N GLN A 135 4.29 9.03 -11.02
CA GLN A 135 4.02 9.61 -12.32
C GLN A 135 4.87 8.89 -13.36
N GLY A 136 4.21 8.21 -14.28
CA GLY A 136 4.91 7.40 -15.26
C GLY A 136 4.01 6.45 -16.02
N ALA A 137 4.58 5.33 -16.42
CA ALA A 137 3.90 4.24 -17.11
C ALA A 137 3.79 3.01 -16.21
N GLY A 138 2.64 2.38 -16.22
CA GLY A 138 2.38 1.08 -15.61
C GLY A 138 1.72 0.16 -16.62
N GLY A 139 1.86 -1.14 -16.44
CA GLY A 139 1.23 -2.07 -17.35
C GLY A 139 1.17 -3.48 -16.79
N THR A 140 0.23 -4.24 -17.33
CA THR A 140 0.10 -5.67 -17.09
C THR A 140 -0.11 -6.41 -18.40
N ALA A 141 0.44 -7.60 -18.52
CA ALA A 141 0.13 -8.51 -19.62
C ALA A 141 0.18 -9.94 -19.09
N GLY A 142 -0.72 -10.80 -19.54
CA GLY A 142 -0.75 -12.16 -19.04
C GLY A 142 -1.69 -13.08 -19.78
N LEU A 143 -1.65 -14.32 -19.32
CA LEU A 143 -2.53 -15.40 -19.75
C LEU A 143 -3.59 -15.64 -18.68
N ARG A 144 -4.78 -16.00 -19.10
CA ARG A 144 -5.89 -16.46 -18.24
C ARG A 144 -6.21 -17.90 -18.56
N GLY A 145 -6.41 -18.70 -17.52
CA GLY A 145 -7.02 -20.00 -17.68
C GLY A 145 -8.51 -19.85 -17.98
N THR A 146 -9.00 -20.68 -18.86
CA THR A 146 -10.43 -20.75 -19.17
C THR A 146 -11.17 -21.69 -18.23
N ASP A 147 -10.47 -22.70 -17.72
CA ASP A 147 -11.03 -23.75 -16.86
C ASP A 147 -9.97 -24.32 -15.91
N GLY A 148 -10.42 -24.75 -14.71
CA GLY A 148 -9.61 -25.53 -13.79
C GLY A 148 -8.71 -24.75 -12.84
N LEU A 149 -7.61 -25.38 -12.43
CA LEU A 149 -6.70 -24.90 -11.39
C LEU A 149 -5.99 -23.59 -11.75
N PHE A 150 -5.59 -23.45 -13.02
CA PHE A 150 -4.85 -22.29 -13.47
C PHE A 150 -5.80 -21.12 -13.75
N GLN A 151 -5.58 -19.97 -13.11
CA GLN A 151 -6.37 -18.75 -13.30
C GLN A 151 -5.63 -17.65 -14.04
N GLU A 152 -4.38 -17.42 -13.68
CA GLU A 152 -3.60 -16.32 -14.23
C GLU A 152 -2.09 -16.60 -14.14
N ALA A 153 -1.36 -16.27 -15.21
CA ALA A 153 0.07 -16.01 -15.16
C ALA A 153 0.35 -14.73 -15.91
N GLY A 154 0.99 -13.76 -15.26
CA GLY A 154 1.16 -12.45 -15.84
C GLY A 154 2.41 -11.74 -15.40
N PHE A 155 2.76 -10.73 -16.19
CA PHE A 155 3.81 -9.78 -15.88
C PHE A 155 3.20 -8.40 -15.64
N ARG A 156 3.71 -7.70 -14.63
CA ARG A 156 3.33 -6.33 -14.28
C ARG A 156 4.56 -5.46 -14.24
N MET A 157 4.42 -4.19 -14.59
CA MET A 157 5.53 -3.25 -14.54
C MET A 157 5.07 -1.87 -14.09
N ALA A 158 6.02 -1.12 -13.51
CA ALA A 158 5.88 0.28 -13.18
C ALA A 158 7.21 1.00 -13.44
N VAL A 159 7.18 2.09 -14.20
CA VAL A 159 8.34 2.92 -14.51
C VAL A 159 7.96 4.38 -14.43
N GLY A 160 8.70 5.17 -13.65
CA GLY A 160 8.39 6.59 -13.50
C GLY A 160 9.11 7.24 -12.32
N ARG A 161 8.46 8.25 -11.76
CA ARG A 161 8.95 9.01 -10.60
C ARG A 161 7.92 8.95 -9.49
N VAL A 162 8.37 8.69 -8.27
CA VAL A 162 7.52 8.81 -7.09
C VAL A 162 7.31 10.29 -6.80
N ARG A 163 6.06 10.69 -6.68
CA ARG A 163 5.71 12.07 -6.42
C ARG A 163 5.99 12.42 -4.95
N ASN A 164 6.44 13.65 -4.71
CA ASN A 164 6.69 14.19 -3.37
C ASN A 164 7.74 13.45 -2.53
N LEU A 165 8.57 12.64 -3.14
CA LEU A 165 9.71 12.09 -2.46
C LEU A 165 10.75 13.20 -2.28
N LEU A 166 10.74 13.81 -1.10
CA LEU A 166 11.75 14.72 -0.54
C LEU A 166 12.52 15.60 -1.53
N GLY A 167 11.80 16.34 -2.36
CA GLY A 167 12.39 17.42 -3.16
C GLY A 167 13.45 17.00 -4.18
N GLY A 168 13.82 15.74 -4.24
CA GLY A 168 14.85 15.21 -5.13
C GLY A 168 14.30 14.63 -6.43
N LYS A 169 15.16 14.50 -7.43
CA LYS A 169 14.88 13.71 -8.62
C LYS A 169 14.96 12.24 -8.24
N ASN A 170 13.95 11.47 -8.58
CA ASN A 170 13.96 10.02 -8.35
C ASN A 170 13.47 9.28 -9.59
N ASN A 171 13.88 8.04 -9.75
CA ASN A 171 13.41 7.16 -10.80
C ASN A 171 13.08 5.81 -10.16
N LEU A 172 11.89 5.32 -10.48
CA LEU A 172 11.40 4.00 -10.09
C LEU A 172 11.28 3.13 -11.33
N ALA A 173 11.80 1.92 -11.25
CA ALA A 173 11.51 0.86 -12.20
C ALA A 173 11.23 -0.43 -11.42
N ALA A 174 10.11 -1.04 -11.68
CA ALA A 174 9.73 -2.30 -11.04
C ALA A 174 9.09 -3.25 -12.06
N GLY A 175 9.38 -4.52 -11.92
CA GLY A 175 8.80 -5.61 -12.68
C GLY A 175 8.40 -6.75 -11.76
N GLN A 176 7.28 -7.40 -12.05
CA GLN A 176 6.70 -8.45 -11.23
C GLN A 176 6.12 -9.54 -12.11
N PHE A 177 6.45 -10.78 -11.80
CA PHE A 177 5.72 -11.94 -12.28
C PHE A 177 4.68 -12.37 -11.25
N VAL A 178 3.50 -12.75 -11.71
CA VAL A 178 2.37 -13.17 -10.87
C VAL A 178 1.81 -14.49 -11.38
N LEU A 179 1.53 -15.41 -10.48
CA LEU A 179 0.84 -16.68 -10.74
C LEU A 179 -0.35 -16.80 -9.80
N ARG A 180 -1.53 -17.07 -10.35
CA ARG A 180 -2.77 -17.35 -9.58
C ARG A 180 -3.33 -18.72 -9.92
N LEU A 181 -3.61 -19.46 -8.87
CA LEU A 181 -4.24 -20.78 -8.93
C LEU A 181 -5.54 -20.76 -8.10
N ASP A 182 -6.52 -21.57 -8.50
CA ASP A 182 -7.80 -21.72 -7.80
C ASP A 182 -8.19 -23.22 -7.77
N THR A 183 -8.43 -23.74 -6.58
CA THR A 183 -8.89 -25.12 -6.36
C THR A 183 -10.34 -25.17 -5.91
N GLY A 184 -11.11 -24.10 -6.09
CA GLY A 184 -12.49 -23.96 -5.62
C GLY A 184 -12.55 -23.42 -4.18
N PRO A 185 -12.31 -24.22 -3.14
CA PRO A 185 -12.32 -23.71 -1.77
C PRO A 185 -11.07 -22.90 -1.41
N PHE A 186 -9.97 -23.04 -2.19
CA PHE A 186 -8.72 -22.32 -1.96
C PHE A 186 -8.26 -21.61 -3.21
N SER A 187 -7.83 -20.36 -3.06
CA SER A 187 -7.10 -19.63 -4.09
C SER A 187 -5.68 -19.30 -3.61
N TRP A 188 -4.75 -19.32 -4.54
CA TRP A 188 -3.34 -19.04 -4.30
C TRP A 188 -2.85 -17.96 -5.24
N LEU A 189 -2.07 -17.05 -4.72
CA LEU A 189 -1.37 -16.03 -5.49
C LEU A 189 0.09 -16.06 -5.07
N ALA A 190 0.98 -16.22 -6.02
CA ALA A 190 2.42 -16.09 -5.82
C ALA A 190 2.98 -14.99 -6.72
N HIS A 191 4.01 -14.30 -6.27
CA HIS A 191 4.68 -13.30 -7.07
C HIS A 191 6.19 -13.25 -6.78
N ALA A 192 6.93 -12.79 -7.79
CA ALA A 192 8.35 -12.48 -7.69
C ALA A 192 8.61 -11.15 -8.36
N ASP A 193 9.33 -10.25 -7.68
CA ASP A 193 9.48 -8.86 -8.07
C ASP A 193 10.94 -8.45 -8.10
N HIS A 194 11.19 -7.48 -8.97
CA HIS A 194 12.44 -6.70 -8.95
C HIS A 194 12.11 -5.22 -8.91
N TRP A 195 12.75 -4.49 -7.98
CA TRP A 195 12.57 -3.07 -7.77
C TRP A 195 13.90 -2.35 -7.87
N ASN A 196 13.91 -1.27 -8.60
CA ASN A 196 15.04 -0.37 -8.72
C ASN A 196 14.56 1.05 -8.46
N LEU A 197 15.02 1.63 -7.36
CA LEU A 197 14.78 3.02 -7.01
C LEU A 197 16.12 3.74 -7.00
N SER A 198 16.25 4.79 -7.79
CA SER A 198 17.34 5.74 -7.70
C SER A 198 16.81 7.08 -7.23
N TRP A 199 17.56 7.72 -6.35
CA TRP A 199 17.13 8.93 -5.69
C TRP A 199 18.29 9.89 -5.50
N ASP A 200 18.09 11.12 -5.93
CA ASP A 200 18.99 12.24 -5.72
C ASP A 200 18.38 13.12 -4.62
N ALA A 201 18.75 12.84 -3.39
CA ALA A 201 18.41 13.68 -2.24
C ALA A 201 19.40 14.83 -2.24
N GLY A 202 19.13 15.95 -2.91
CA GLY A 202 19.99 17.12 -2.88
C GLY A 202 20.49 17.43 -1.46
N GLU A 203 21.70 17.94 -1.35
CA GLU A 203 22.50 18.08 -0.11
C GLU A 203 21.77 18.69 1.10
N GLU A 204 20.71 19.44 0.90
CA GLU A 204 20.04 20.21 1.96
C GLU A 204 18.98 19.45 2.76
N ARG A 205 18.67 18.19 2.42
CA ARG A 205 17.54 17.48 3.03
C ARG A 205 17.80 16.05 3.46
N LEU A 206 19.03 15.76 3.79
CA LEU A 206 19.36 14.61 4.59
C LEU A 206 18.72 14.84 5.97
N PHE A 207 17.68 14.09 6.27
CA PHE A 207 17.02 14.17 7.56
C PHE A 207 18.03 14.00 8.67
N PRO A 208 18.09 14.93 9.60
CA PRO A 208 18.56 14.60 10.92
C PRO A 208 17.48 13.74 11.59
N LEU A 209 17.28 12.51 11.14
CA LEU A 209 16.72 11.52 12.01
C LEU A 209 17.79 11.28 13.07
N PRO A 210 17.54 11.61 14.33
CA PRO A 210 18.50 11.39 15.39
C PRO A 210 18.95 9.93 15.30
N GLY A 211 20.27 9.70 15.21
CA GLY A 211 20.87 8.38 15.08
C GLY A 211 20.97 7.79 13.66
N HIS A 212 20.54 8.45 12.60
CA HIS A 212 20.87 8.09 11.23
C HIS A 212 21.91 9.05 10.66
N HIS A 213 23.14 8.89 11.07
CA HIS A 213 24.27 9.45 10.35
C HIS A 213 24.53 8.61 9.12
N GLY A 214 24.16 9.11 8.00
CA GLY A 214 24.65 8.61 6.74
C GLY A 214 23.77 7.52 6.12
N GLU A 215 23.65 7.68 4.85
CA GLU A 215 23.30 6.69 3.86
C GLU A 215 21.82 6.43 3.67
N LEU A 216 21.06 7.49 3.40
CA LEU A 216 19.99 7.37 2.44
C LEU A 216 20.67 6.99 1.11
N ARG A 217 20.65 5.69 0.80
CA ARG A 217 21.33 5.21 -0.39
C ARG A 217 20.64 5.79 -1.61
N GLN A 218 21.39 6.44 -2.44
CA GLN A 218 20.94 7.01 -3.71
C GLN A 218 20.39 5.95 -4.67
N LYS A 219 20.62 4.68 -4.39
CA LYS A 219 20.13 3.55 -5.20
C LYS A 219 19.74 2.39 -4.31
N MET A 220 18.55 1.82 -4.56
CA MET A 220 18.07 0.60 -3.92
C MET A 220 17.65 -0.39 -5.01
N LYS A 221 18.24 -1.57 -4.97
CA LYS A 221 17.86 -2.71 -5.81
C LYS A 221 17.35 -3.82 -4.94
N LEU A 222 16.06 -4.10 -5.01
CA LEU A 222 15.42 -5.15 -4.21
C LEU A 222 14.89 -6.25 -5.11
N ALA A 223 15.09 -7.49 -4.67
CA ALA A 223 14.31 -8.63 -5.11
C ALA A 223 13.29 -8.95 -4.02
N ALA A 224 12.06 -9.21 -4.40
CA ALA A 224 11.00 -9.57 -3.47
C ALA A 224 10.22 -10.78 -3.97
N THR A 225 9.65 -11.53 -3.04
CA THR A 225 8.75 -12.64 -3.32
C THR A 225 7.61 -12.62 -2.31
N GLY A 226 6.45 -13.07 -2.70
CA GLY A 226 5.34 -13.22 -1.80
C GLY A 226 4.36 -14.30 -2.24
N ALA A 227 3.57 -14.74 -1.31
CA ALA A 227 2.50 -15.70 -1.54
C ALA A 227 1.30 -15.36 -0.66
N THR A 228 0.10 -15.61 -1.19
CA THR A 228 -1.16 -15.55 -0.47
C THR A 228 -1.94 -16.81 -0.72
N GLY A 229 -2.46 -17.38 0.35
CA GLY A 229 -3.46 -18.44 0.30
C GLY A 229 -4.76 -17.93 0.91
N THR A 230 -5.86 -18.10 0.22
CA THR A 230 -7.19 -17.71 0.70
C THR A 230 -8.11 -18.94 0.73
N TRP A 231 -8.69 -19.21 1.88
CA TRP A 231 -9.76 -20.20 2.05
C TRP A 231 -11.11 -19.50 1.98
N HIS A 232 -11.91 -19.88 0.98
CA HIS A 232 -13.24 -19.33 0.71
C HIS A 232 -14.31 -20.10 1.48
N ALA A 233 -14.48 -19.81 2.75
CA ALA A 233 -15.52 -20.35 3.61
C ALA A 233 -16.55 -19.28 3.99
N ALA A 234 -17.57 -19.66 4.74
CA ALA A 234 -18.51 -18.69 5.33
C ALA A 234 -17.78 -17.63 6.18
N PHE A 235 -16.71 -18.04 6.87
CA PHE A 235 -15.75 -17.17 7.53
C PHE A 235 -14.41 -17.34 6.81
N PRO A 236 -14.04 -16.44 5.88
CA PRO A 236 -12.85 -16.59 5.08
C PRO A 236 -11.59 -16.42 5.91
N LEU A 237 -10.55 -17.17 5.54
CA LEU A 237 -9.22 -17.06 6.12
C LEU A 237 -8.22 -16.80 5.00
N GLU A 238 -7.39 -15.79 5.18
CA GLU A 238 -6.31 -15.47 4.26
C GLU A 238 -4.98 -15.44 5.01
N VAL A 239 -3.96 -16.03 4.42
CA VAL A 239 -2.59 -16.02 4.92
C VAL A 239 -1.71 -15.43 3.84
N ARG A 240 -0.89 -14.45 4.21
CA ARG A 240 0.08 -13.77 3.34
C ARG A 240 1.47 -13.92 3.90
N TRP A 241 2.40 -14.14 3.02
CA TRP A 241 3.81 -14.09 3.32
C TRP A 241 4.53 -13.24 2.29
N PHE A 242 5.49 -12.46 2.75
CA PHE A 242 6.28 -11.57 1.92
C PHE A 242 7.73 -11.56 2.41
N LYS A 243 8.66 -11.54 1.48
CA LYS A 243 10.09 -11.40 1.76
C LYS A 243 10.73 -10.51 0.69
N SER A 244 11.56 -9.58 1.14
CA SER A 244 12.42 -8.79 0.25
C SER A 244 13.88 -8.91 0.65
N ARG A 245 14.76 -8.70 -0.32
CA ARG A 245 16.21 -8.70 -0.14
C ARG A 245 16.85 -7.60 -0.96
N ASN A 246 17.64 -6.77 -0.31
CA ASN A 246 18.49 -5.82 -0.99
C ASN A 246 19.65 -6.56 -1.67
N GLN A 247 19.86 -6.34 -2.97
CA GLN A 247 20.86 -7.05 -3.76
C GLN A 247 22.30 -6.57 -3.46
N GLU A 248 22.45 -5.35 -2.95
CA GLU A 248 23.74 -4.76 -2.63
C GLU A 248 24.16 -5.06 -1.18
N THR A 249 23.27 -4.79 -0.21
CA THR A 249 23.56 -4.96 1.22
C THR A 249 23.27 -6.37 1.72
N ARG A 250 22.52 -7.15 0.96
CA ARG A 250 22.01 -8.49 1.31
C ARG A 250 21.07 -8.52 2.52
N GLN A 251 20.71 -7.36 3.06
CA GLN A 251 19.71 -7.28 4.14
C GLN A 251 18.34 -7.71 3.65
N THR A 252 17.59 -8.34 4.53
CA THR A 252 16.27 -8.89 4.23
C THR A 252 15.20 -8.30 5.12
N SER A 253 13.98 -8.21 4.59
CA SER A 253 12.78 -7.90 5.36
C SER A 253 11.73 -8.98 5.09
N GLU A 254 10.95 -9.29 6.10
CA GLU A 254 9.92 -10.34 6.06
C GLU A 254 8.65 -9.85 6.73
N GLU A 255 7.51 -10.24 6.17
CA GLU A 255 6.18 -10.00 6.71
C GLU A 255 5.35 -11.27 6.59
N PHE A 256 4.64 -11.59 7.66
CA PHE A 256 3.62 -12.61 7.69
C PHE A 256 2.31 -11.98 8.18
N GLN A 257 1.21 -12.27 7.51
CA GLN A 257 -0.11 -11.78 7.89
C GLN A 257 -1.14 -12.90 7.82
N ALA A 258 -1.99 -13.00 8.83
CA ALA A 258 -3.18 -13.85 8.84
C ALA A 258 -4.41 -12.94 9.03
N ILE A 259 -5.40 -13.10 8.16
CA ILE A 259 -6.63 -12.32 8.14
C ILE A 259 -7.80 -13.28 8.25
N ALA A 260 -8.68 -13.05 9.21
CA ALA A 260 -9.88 -13.84 9.42
C ALA A 260 -11.12 -12.94 9.41
N GLY A 261 -12.17 -13.35 8.70
CA GLY A 261 -13.38 -12.57 8.54
C GLY A 261 -13.43 -11.76 7.24
N SER A 262 -14.30 -10.77 7.17
CA SER A 262 -14.53 -10.02 5.95
C SER A 262 -15.06 -8.62 6.23
N ARG A 263 -14.53 -7.62 5.52
CA ARG A 263 -15.05 -6.24 5.52
C ARG A 263 -16.27 -6.04 4.61
N GLU A 264 -16.75 -7.09 3.98
CA GLU A 264 -17.84 -7.01 3.02
C GLU A 264 -19.22 -7.17 3.66
N ARG A 265 -19.28 -7.81 4.82
CA ARG A 265 -20.54 -8.11 5.51
C ARG A 265 -20.71 -7.19 6.70
N VAL A 266 -21.79 -6.43 6.71
CA VAL A 266 -22.17 -5.55 7.83
C VAL A 266 -22.24 -6.36 9.12
N TYR A 267 -21.60 -5.82 10.17
CA TYR A 267 -21.45 -6.42 11.51
C TYR A 267 -20.58 -7.70 11.57
N TRP A 268 -19.91 -8.07 10.48
CA TRP A 268 -18.94 -9.15 10.51
C TRP A 268 -17.53 -8.58 10.68
N PRO A 269 -16.87 -8.86 11.79
CA PRO A 269 -15.53 -8.32 11.99
C PRO A 269 -14.51 -9.01 11.07
N GLU A 270 -13.51 -8.25 10.68
CA GLU A 270 -12.27 -8.75 10.13
C GLU A 270 -11.16 -8.52 11.16
N LEU A 271 -10.45 -9.58 11.51
CA LEU A 271 -9.28 -9.53 12.36
C LEU A 271 -8.05 -9.87 11.52
N ALA A 272 -7.07 -8.98 11.50
CA ALA A 272 -5.79 -9.24 10.89
C ALA A 272 -4.68 -9.21 11.95
N PHE A 273 -3.87 -10.25 11.94
CA PHE A 273 -2.62 -10.32 12.70
C PHE A 273 -1.46 -10.22 11.71
N THR A 274 -0.55 -9.30 11.93
CA THR A 274 0.65 -9.16 11.11
C THR A 274 1.89 -9.21 12.00
N TRP A 275 2.84 -10.02 11.63
CA TRP A 275 4.18 -10.00 12.20
C TRP A 275 5.17 -9.59 11.12
N GLN A 276 6.10 -8.70 11.49
CA GLN A 276 7.12 -8.28 10.55
C GLN A 276 8.49 -8.15 11.20
N ARG A 277 9.51 -8.35 10.39
CA ARG A 277 10.90 -8.04 10.66
C ARG A 277 11.44 -7.24 9.49
N LEU A 278 11.67 -5.97 9.71
CA LEU A 278 12.12 -5.05 8.69
C LEU A 278 13.56 -4.67 8.92
N SER A 279 14.31 -4.54 7.84
CA SER A 279 15.63 -3.90 7.86
C SER A 279 15.56 -2.61 7.03
N SER A 280 16.27 -1.59 7.46
CA SER A 280 16.26 -0.27 6.83
C SER A 280 16.66 -0.27 5.35
N THR A 281 17.44 -1.24 4.91
CA THR A 281 17.84 -1.39 3.51
C THR A 281 17.19 -2.57 2.80
N GLY A 282 16.46 -3.41 3.51
CA GLY A 282 15.70 -4.53 2.94
C GLY A 282 14.30 -4.13 2.45
N THR A 283 13.92 -2.87 2.57
CA THR A 283 12.67 -2.28 2.07
C THR A 283 12.97 -1.11 1.15
N LEU A 284 11.97 -0.59 0.46
CA LEU A 284 12.07 0.66 -0.30
C LEU A 284 11.87 1.87 0.64
N TYR A 285 12.67 1.94 1.70
CA TYR A 285 12.63 3.11 2.54
C TYR A 285 13.00 4.38 1.72
N PRO A 286 12.22 5.45 1.73
CA PRO A 286 11.07 5.78 2.59
C PRO A 286 9.69 5.53 1.95
N LEU A 287 9.55 4.61 1.03
CA LEU A 287 8.31 4.36 0.29
C LEU A 287 7.38 3.33 0.93
N ASN A 288 7.81 2.71 2.00
CA ASN A 288 7.01 1.77 2.77
C ASN A 288 5.94 2.50 3.62
N GLY A 289 4.90 1.77 4.03
CA GLY A 289 3.73 2.34 4.69
C GLY A 289 4.03 3.11 5.97
N ASP A 290 3.50 4.32 6.10
CA ASP A 290 3.67 5.20 7.26
C ASP A 290 2.91 4.72 8.51
N GLU A 291 2.05 3.74 8.35
CA GLU A 291 1.30 3.13 9.45
C GLU A 291 2.19 2.28 10.35
N TRP A 292 3.38 1.98 9.89
CA TRP A 292 4.43 1.29 10.62
C TRP A 292 5.53 2.28 11.01
N TRP A 293 6.31 1.94 12.04
CA TRP A 293 7.46 2.75 12.42
C TRP A 293 8.71 2.29 11.69
N PHE A 294 8.99 2.86 10.52
CA PHE A 294 9.98 2.32 9.58
C PHE A 294 11.34 3.00 9.56
N TYR A 295 11.55 3.96 10.42
CA TYR A 295 12.81 4.73 10.40
C TYR A 295 14.06 3.92 10.72
N ARG A 296 13.88 2.68 11.16
CA ARG A 296 14.96 1.76 11.55
C ARG A 296 14.56 0.33 11.29
N SER A 297 15.55 -0.57 11.43
CA SER A 297 15.26 -2.00 11.55
C SER A 297 14.31 -2.22 12.72
N ALA A 298 13.17 -2.81 12.46
CA ALA A 298 12.13 -3.01 13.45
C ALA A 298 11.49 -4.40 13.31
N ARG A 299 11.06 -4.96 14.43
CA ARG A 299 10.35 -6.23 14.46
C ARG A 299 9.21 -6.20 15.47
N GLY A 300 8.13 -6.89 15.17
CA GLY A 300 7.03 -7.04 16.12
C GLY A 300 5.68 -7.24 15.47
N PRO A 301 4.67 -7.48 16.32
CA PRO A 301 3.32 -7.72 15.89
C PRO A 301 2.52 -6.43 15.66
N ARG A 302 1.49 -6.59 14.85
CA ARG A 302 0.39 -5.66 14.65
C ARG A 302 -0.93 -6.44 14.65
N VAL A 303 -1.95 -5.86 15.23
CA VAL A 303 -3.32 -6.38 15.20
C VAL A 303 -4.24 -5.28 14.66
N ASP A 304 -5.02 -5.63 13.66
CA ASP A 304 -6.05 -4.77 13.09
C ASP A 304 -7.42 -5.43 13.29
N LEU A 305 -8.34 -4.71 13.90
CA LEU A 305 -9.74 -5.09 14.00
C LEU A 305 -10.57 -4.12 13.17
N SER A 306 -11.32 -4.62 12.20
CA SER A 306 -12.20 -3.80 11.36
C SER A 306 -13.62 -4.31 11.45
N LEU A 307 -14.57 -3.39 11.60
CA LEU A 307 -15.99 -3.67 11.69
C LEU A 307 -16.75 -2.88 10.62
N PRO A 308 -17.29 -3.56 9.60
CA PRO A 308 -18.22 -2.94 8.66
C PRO A 308 -19.54 -2.57 9.35
N LEU A 309 -19.98 -1.35 9.13
CA LEU A 309 -21.19 -0.78 9.70
C LEU A 309 -22.19 -0.41 8.60
N PRO A 310 -23.48 -0.25 8.91
CA PRO A 310 -24.48 0.19 7.93
C PRO A 310 -24.09 1.51 7.25
N GLY A 311 -24.57 1.71 6.02
CA GLY A 311 -24.31 2.92 5.24
C GLY A 311 -22.87 3.03 4.74
N ASN A 312 -22.21 1.92 4.44
CA ASN A 312 -20.86 1.84 3.88
C ASN A 312 -19.77 2.46 4.80
N TRP A 313 -19.98 2.40 6.10
CA TRP A 313 -18.97 2.74 7.08
C TRP A 313 -18.11 1.54 7.44
N VAL A 314 -16.84 1.76 7.70
CA VAL A 314 -15.92 0.78 8.31
C VAL A 314 -15.20 1.46 9.46
N ALA A 315 -15.36 0.91 10.66
CA ALA A 315 -14.58 1.31 11.83
C ALA A 315 -13.40 0.36 12.00
N SER A 316 -12.20 0.88 12.23
CA SER A 316 -11.01 0.06 12.44
C SER A 316 -10.22 0.54 13.66
N LEU A 317 -9.73 -0.43 14.43
CA LEU A 317 -8.77 -0.24 15.50
C LEU A 317 -7.49 -0.97 15.14
N VAL A 318 -6.37 -0.27 15.18
CA VAL A 318 -5.05 -0.82 14.90
C VAL A 318 -4.18 -0.66 16.13
N TYR A 319 -3.53 -1.73 16.53
CA TYR A 319 -2.54 -1.74 17.58
C TYR A 319 -1.26 -2.40 17.09
N LEU A 320 -0.14 -1.74 17.25
CA LEU A 320 1.16 -2.33 16.97
C LEU A 320 2.13 -2.12 18.12
N ARG A 321 3.02 -3.09 18.27
CA ARG A 321 4.11 -3.06 19.21
C ARG A 321 5.38 -3.55 18.51
N GLN A 322 6.35 -2.69 18.37
CA GLN A 322 7.58 -2.99 17.66
C GLN A 322 8.81 -2.74 18.53
N ARG A 323 9.81 -3.60 18.38
CA ARG A 323 11.14 -3.43 18.93
C ARG A 323 12.07 -2.94 17.83
N LEU A 324 12.82 -1.89 18.11
CA LEU A 324 13.84 -1.35 17.22
C LEU A 324 15.14 -2.07 17.48
N ASP A 325 15.77 -2.64 16.43
CA ASP A 325 16.92 -3.57 16.59
C ASP A 325 18.19 -2.90 17.12
N ARG A 326 18.35 -1.58 16.96
CA ARG A 326 19.59 -0.90 17.37
C ARG A 326 19.68 -0.54 18.85
N ASP A 327 18.55 -0.23 19.46
CA ASP A 327 18.55 0.42 20.78
C ASP A 327 17.69 -0.29 21.81
N ASP A 328 17.20 -1.48 21.50
CA ASP A 328 16.27 -2.25 22.34
C ASP A 328 14.96 -1.51 22.73
N TYR A 329 14.69 -0.38 22.06
CA TYR A 329 13.49 0.41 22.32
C TYR A 329 12.24 -0.28 21.80
N GLN A 330 11.20 -0.14 22.58
CA GLN A 330 9.89 -0.65 22.25
C GLN A 330 8.95 0.52 21.91
N VAL A 331 8.35 0.46 20.74
CA VAL A 331 7.40 1.46 20.25
C VAL A 331 6.01 0.84 20.23
N THR A 332 5.06 1.56 20.77
CA THR A 332 3.63 1.20 20.73
C THR A 332 2.85 2.26 19.99
N ARG A 333 1.99 1.84 19.06
CA ARG A 333 1.12 2.73 18.31
C ARG A 333 -0.31 2.22 18.33
N THR A 334 -1.26 3.12 18.53
CA THR A 334 -2.69 2.83 18.47
C THR A 334 -3.34 3.80 17.49
N MET A 335 -4.14 3.28 16.56
CA MET A 335 -4.90 4.09 15.61
C MET A 335 -6.36 3.70 15.64
N VAL A 336 -7.24 4.69 15.55
CA VAL A 336 -8.66 4.53 15.27
C VAL A 336 -8.96 5.19 13.94
N VAL A 337 -9.58 4.45 13.05
CA VAL A 337 -9.90 4.92 11.70
C VAL A 337 -11.37 4.64 11.41
N LEU A 338 -12.08 5.63 10.92
CA LEU A 338 -13.45 5.50 10.45
C LEU A 338 -13.51 5.96 8.99
N VAL A 339 -13.91 5.06 8.12
CA VAL A 339 -13.99 5.30 6.66
C VAL A 339 -15.43 5.20 6.22
N LYS A 340 -15.87 6.14 5.42
CA LYS A 340 -17.16 6.10 4.71
C LYS A 340 -16.93 6.20 3.21
N ARG A 341 -17.57 5.32 2.46
CA ARG A 341 -17.55 5.30 0.99
C ARG A 341 -18.94 5.65 0.42
N PHE A 342 -18.95 6.37 -0.69
CA PHE A 342 -20.17 6.86 -1.35
C PHE A 342 -20.12 6.59 -2.85
#